data_501c640af508ad178f3f9e3e62b41248
#
_entry.id   501c640af508ad178f3f9e3e62b41248
#
_cell.length_a   1.000
_cell.length_b   1.000
_cell.length_c   1.000
_cell.angle_alpha   90.00
_cell.angle_beta   90.00
_cell.angle_gamma   90.00
#
_symmetry.space_group_name_H-M   'P 1'
#
loop_
_entity.id
_entity.type
_entity.pdbx_description
1 polymer ?
#
loop_
_entity_poly.entity_id
_entity_poly.type
_entity_poly.pdbx_seq_one_letter_code
_entity_poly.pdbx_strand_id
1 'polypeptide(L)'
;MIRVLTYQQATLKIKNLEKFGSKPGLERVRKLLELIGNPQKNLKFIHVAGTNGKGSVCFMLASILKECGHKTGLFISPSIMDFRERISINGEMIPENGVCEILEKLEKFKSEFSEDPLTEFEITAVMAFEYFSRKNCDVVVLETGMGGRLDATNVIDAPLCSVITTISLDHTNFLGKNIKEIAAEKLGIVKPNSCLILGAGIDASVCEMAKKVCKNLNSNLILADLGLVSGFKPAGCNKSEFIYDKTKMQVSLVGNHQKSNICTVLSALNVLKNSLNITNDKIKSGLEKVKIRCRIEILNNYPLVILDASHNPESVQALAGFIKNNLKNKNLTALFGMFSDKDVDTSLKIIGNCFEKMVVVQSDNPRAMEVKNLKKIANKYNKNVFAYENFEEGLKFAISSLSESDGLIIFGSFSVVSLAKKLFFSIDNFPPM
;
A
#
# COMPACT_ATOMS: atom_id res chain seq x y z
N MET A 1 39.91 11.57 3.71
CA MET A 1 38.58 12.04 3.35
C MET A 1 37.59 10.90 3.56
N ILE A 2 36.67 11.03 4.51
CA ILE A 2 35.56 10.05 4.68
C ILE A 2 34.68 10.22 3.44
N ARG A 3 34.59 9.20 2.64
CA ARG A 3 33.80 9.20 1.40
C ARG A 3 32.32 9.18 1.83
N VAL A 4 31.65 10.33 1.83
CA VAL A 4 30.22 10.45 2.13
C VAL A 4 29.45 9.67 1.08
N LEU A 5 28.56 8.80 1.52
CA LEU A 5 27.71 7.98 0.65
C LEU A 5 26.73 8.88 -0.14
N THR A 6 26.70 8.75 -1.46
CA THR A 6 25.66 9.44 -2.25
C THR A 6 24.32 8.71 -2.14
N TYR A 7 23.21 9.42 -2.36
CA TYR A 7 21.86 8.83 -2.33
C TYR A 7 21.72 7.65 -3.32
N GLN A 8 22.25 7.79 -4.53
CA GLN A 8 22.26 6.73 -5.53
C GLN A 8 23.01 5.49 -5.06
N GLN A 9 24.17 5.68 -4.41
CA GLN A 9 24.93 4.56 -3.82
C GLN A 9 24.17 3.92 -2.66
N ALA A 10 23.53 4.72 -1.80
CA ALA A 10 22.73 4.23 -0.69
C ALA A 10 21.55 3.38 -1.17
N THR A 11 20.76 3.90 -2.11
CA THR A 11 19.61 3.16 -2.65
C THR A 11 20.01 1.90 -3.41
N LEU A 12 21.14 1.92 -4.14
CA LEU A 12 21.67 0.73 -4.80
C LEU A 12 22.10 -0.33 -3.78
N LYS A 13 22.77 0.06 -2.68
CA LYS A 13 23.13 -0.86 -1.60
C LYS A 13 21.90 -1.50 -0.97
N ILE A 14 20.86 -0.71 -0.67
CA ILE A 14 19.60 -1.22 -0.11
C ILE A 14 18.94 -2.18 -1.10
N LYS A 15 18.82 -1.79 -2.38
CA LYS A 15 18.25 -2.63 -3.44
C LYS A 15 18.98 -3.97 -3.59
N ASN A 16 20.30 -3.98 -3.47
CA ASN A 16 21.09 -5.22 -3.54
C ASN A 16 20.78 -6.23 -2.42
N LEU A 17 20.06 -5.82 -1.37
CA LEU A 17 19.58 -6.73 -0.32
C LEU A 17 18.31 -7.47 -0.73
N GLU A 18 17.60 -7.05 -1.79
CA GLU A 18 16.44 -7.77 -2.35
C GLU A 18 16.77 -9.21 -2.74
N LYS A 19 18.03 -9.49 -3.09
CA LYS A 19 18.52 -10.85 -3.37
C LYS A 19 18.33 -11.83 -2.22
N PHE A 20 18.21 -11.35 -0.98
CA PHE A 20 17.95 -12.18 0.19
C PHE A 20 16.46 -12.50 0.38
N GLY A 21 15.58 -11.91 -0.45
CA GLY A 21 14.15 -12.18 -0.44
C GLY A 21 13.44 -11.80 0.86
N SER A 22 12.34 -12.48 1.12
CA SER A 22 11.60 -12.36 2.38
C SER A 22 12.06 -13.43 3.35
N LYS A 23 12.51 -13.02 4.52
CA LYS A 23 12.95 -13.90 5.61
C LYS A 23 12.06 -13.62 6.83
N PRO A 24 11.03 -14.43 7.09
CA PRO A 24 10.24 -14.29 8.31
C PRO A 24 11.09 -14.45 9.57
N GLY A 25 10.89 -13.57 10.55
CA GLY A 25 11.64 -13.60 11.81
C GLY A 25 11.90 -12.18 12.32
N LEU A 26 11.97 -12.03 13.63
CA LEU A 26 12.16 -10.72 14.28
C LEU A 26 13.56 -10.55 14.87
N GLU A 27 14.33 -11.63 14.95
CA GLU A 27 15.60 -11.71 15.69
C GLU A 27 16.63 -10.75 15.11
N ARG A 28 16.78 -10.73 13.76
CA ARG A 28 17.71 -9.83 13.05
C ARG A 28 17.38 -8.36 13.29
N VAL A 29 16.11 -8.01 13.18
CA VAL A 29 15.65 -6.62 13.37
C VAL A 29 15.83 -6.20 14.83
N ARG A 30 15.49 -7.07 15.79
CA ARG A 30 15.70 -6.81 17.22
C ARG A 30 17.17 -6.59 17.55
N LYS A 31 18.05 -7.49 17.06
CA LYS A 31 19.51 -7.36 17.25
C LYS A 31 20.02 -6.01 16.68
N LEU A 32 19.60 -5.63 15.47
CA LEU A 32 20.02 -4.35 14.88
C LEU A 32 19.49 -3.15 15.67
N LEU A 33 18.23 -3.20 16.12
CA LEU A 33 17.64 -2.15 16.94
C LEU A 33 18.36 -1.99 18.28
N GLU A 34 18.73 -3.09 18.94
CA GLU A 34 19.54 -3.08 20.18
C GLU A 34 20.89 -2.40 19.96
N LEU A 35 21.59 -2.76 18.87
CA LEU A 35 22.89 -2.17 18.52
C LEU A 35 22.83 -0.65 18.28
N ILE A 36 21.67 -0.11 17.86
CA ILE A 36 21.50 1.33 17.63
C ILE A 36 20.76 2.05 18.76
N GLY A 37 20.43 1.35 19.86
CA GLY A 37 19.83 1.94 21.07
C GLY A 37 18.30 1.92 21.12
N ASN A 38 17.63 1.00 20.38
CA ASN A 38 16.19 0.79 20.41
C ASN A 38 15.34 2.05 20.17
N PRO A 39 15.55 2.78 19.07
CA PRO A 39 14.86 4.06 18.80
C PRO A 39 13.34 3.92 18.76
N GLN A 40 12.79 2.74 18.39
CA GLN A 40 11.36 2.48 18.33
C GLN A 40 10.66 2.57 19.68
N LYS A 41 11.38 2.38 20.81
CA LYS A 41 10.76 2.44 22.15
C LYS A 41 10.29 3.83 22.56
N ASN A 42 10.79 4.87 21.90
CA ASN A 42 10.44 6.26 22.16
C ASN A 42 9.25 6.76 21.32
N LEU A 43 8.63 5.88 20.50
CA LEU A 43 7.60 6.22 19.55
C LEU A 43 6.25 5.61 19.92
N LYS A 44 5.17 6.30 19.56
CA LYS A 44 3.80 5.78 19.66
C LYS A 44 3.33 5.35 18.27
N PHE A 45 2.71 4.19 18.17
CA PHE A 45 2.35 3.61 16.88
C PHE A 45 0.85 3.40 16.69
N ILE A 46 0.38 3.55 15.45
CA ILE A 46 -0.83 2.92 14.92
C ILE A 46 -0.32 1.88 13.92
N HIS A 47 -0.48 0.59 14.23
CA HIS A 47 0.11 -0.49 13.44
C HIS A 47 -0.94 -1.11 12.53
N VAL A 48 -0.69 -1.09 11.20
CA VAL A 48 -1.68 -1.44 10.19
C VAL A 48 -1.26 -2.65 9.40
N ALA A 49 -2.03 -3.75 9.50
CA ALA A 49 -1.90 -4.94 8.67
C ALA A 49 -3.16 -5.13 7.80
N GLY A 50 -3.09 -6.07 6.87
CA GLY A 50 -4.20 -6.44 5.99
C GLY A 50 -3.71 -7.00 4.66
N THR A 51 -4.63 -7.51 3.86
CA THR A 51 -4.31 -7.91 2.48
C THR A 51 -4.35 -6.68 1.57
N ASN A 52 -5.49 -6.04 1.43
CA ASN A 52 -5.68 -4.82 0.66
C ASN A 52 -6.07 -3.65 1.58
N GLY A 53 -5.95 -2.41 1.09
CA GLY A 53 -6.37 -1.21 1.82
C GLY A 53 -5.37 -0.66 2.84
N LYS A 54 -4.30 -1.38 3.22
CA LYS A 54 -3.30 -0.93 4.21
C LYS A 54 -2.80 0.49 3.93
N GLY A 55 -2.18 0.71 2.77
CA GLY A 55 -1.65 2.02 2.39
C GLY A 55 -2.72 3.11 2.40
N SER A 56 -3.94 2.82 1.88
CA SER A 56 -5.05 3.80 1.90
C SER A 56 -5.43 4.20 3.32
N VAL A 57 -5.54 3.25 4.23
CA VAL A 57 -5.82 3.49 5.65
C VAL A 57 -4.67 4.27 6.29
N CYS A 58 -3.42 3.89 6.03
CA CYS A 58 -2.24 4.58 6.56
C CYS A 58 -2.16 6.04 6.10
N PHE A 59 -2.37 6.33 4.81
CA PHE A 59 -2.36 7.70 4.29
C PHE A 59 -3.48 8.55 4.88
N MET A 60 -4.71 8.00 4.99
CA MET A 60 -5.84 8.72 5.61
C MET A 60 -5.55 9.03 7.08
N LEU A 61 -5.11 8.05 7.86
CA LEU A 61 -4.74 8.26 9.27
C LEU A 61 -3.65 9.31 9.41
N ALA A 62 -2.55 9.20 8.65
CA ALA A 62 -1.43 10.15 8.73
C ALA A 62 -1.85 11.57 8.33
N SER A 63 -2.67 11.73 7.30
CA SER A 63 -3.19 13.02 6.88
C SER A 63 -4.07 13.66 7.94
N ILE A 64 -4.97 12.91 8.57
CA ILE A 64 -5.85 13.41 9.63
C ILE A 64 -5.06 13.79 10.88
N LEU A 65 -4.12 12.95 11.31
CA LEU A 65 -3.27 13.22 12.47
C LEU A 65 -2.39 14.46 12.30
N LYS A 66 -1.87 14.68 11.09
CA LYS A 66 -1.20 15.93 10.72
C LYS A 66 -2.11 17.15 10.91
N GLU A 67 -3.37 17.07 10.45
CA GLU A 67 -4.35 18.16 10.64
C GLU A 67 -4.72 18.36 12.11
N CYS A 68 -4.60 17.33 12.94
CA CYS A 68 -4.73 17.46 14.40
C CYS A 68 -3.55 18.16 15.06
N GLY A 69 -2.48 18.49 14.31
CA GLY A 69 -1.30 19.18 14.79
C GLY A 69 -0.18 18.26 15.27
N HIS A 70 -0.31 16.93 15.08
CA HIS A 70 0.74 15.98 15.46
C HIS A 70 1.85 15.92 14.41
N LYS A 71 3.08 15.81 14.87
CA LYS A 71 4.22 15.44 14.03
C LYS A 71 4.13 13.95 13.72
N THR A 72 3.51 13.63 12.59
CA THR A 72 3.11 12.27 12.24
C THR A 72 4.11 11.63 11.29
N GLY A 73 4.77 10.55 11.75
CA GLY A 73 5.53 9.66 10.90
C GLY A 73 4.61 8.72 10.11
N LEU A 74 4.99 8.42 8.88
CA LEU A 74 4.30 7.44 8.03
C LEU A 74 5.33 6.50 7.41
N PHE A 75 5.16 5.21 7.68
CA PHE A 75 5.90 4.12 7.03
C PHE A 75 4.96 3.29 6.17
N ILE A 76 5.28 3.15 4.88
CA ILE A 76 4.48 2.41 3.88
C ILE A 76 5.38 1.54 3.00
N SER A 77 4.76 0.56 2.34
CA SER A 77 5.42 -0.27 1.33
C SER A 77 4.44 -0.82 0.28
N PRO A 78 4.93 -1.06 -0.95
CA PRO A 78 6.21 -0.62 -1.51
C PRO A 78 6.22 0.87 -1.87
N SER A 79 7.39 1.42 -2.22
CA SER A 79 7.49 2.72 -2.92
C SER A 79 7.09 2.57 -4.39
N ILE A 80 6.68 3.68 -5.00
CA ILE A 80 6.25 3.72 -6.41
C ILE A 80 7.34 4.34 -7.29
N MET A 81 7.76 5.57 -6.99
CA MET A 81 8.70 6.33 -7.82
C MET A 81 10.07 6.49 -7.16
N ASP A 82 10.08 6.69 -5.86
CA ASP A 82 11.27 7.01 -5.08
C ASP A 82 11.27 6.18 -3.80
N PHE A 83 12.42 5.61 -3.43
CA PHE A 83 12.59 4.86 -2.18
C PHE A 83 12.10 5.61 -0.95
N ARG A 84 12.31 6.94 -0.93
CA ARG A 84 11.96 7.82 0.19
C ARG A 84 10.46 7.92 0.46
N GLU A 85 9.61 7.54 -0.51
CA GLU A 85 8.15 7.49 -0.31
C GLU A 85 7.75 6.57 0.84
N ARG A 86 8.58 5.60 1.18
CA ARG A 86 8.35 4.67 2.28
C ARG A 86 8.42 5.31 3.65
N ILE A 87 9.13 6.43 3.79
CA ILE A 87 9.43 7.08 5.07
C ILE A 87 9.14 8.57 4.94
N SER A 88 8.08 9.04 5.57
CA SER A 88 7.73 10.46 5.52
C SER A 88 7.25 10.98 6.88
N ILE A 89 7.39 12.30 7.09
CA ILE A 89 6.85 13.01 8.25
C ILE A 89 5.98 14.13 7.75
N ASN A 90 4.72 14.18 8.17
CA ASN A 90 3.74 15.19 7.74
C ASN A 90 3.62 15.33 6.21
N GLY A 91 3.81 14.22 5.48
CA GLY A 91 3.76 14.17 4.02
C GLY A 91 5.06 14.55 3.31
N GLU A 92 6.10 14.93 4.04
CA GLU A 92 7.45 15.20 3.50
C GLU A 92 8.31 13.93 3.62
N MET A 93 8.85 13.48 2.50
CA MET A 93 9.74 12.31 2.46
C MET A 93 11.02 12.56 3.24
N ILE A 94 11.61 11.49 3.80
CA ILE A 94 12.96 11.54 4.36
C ILE A 94 13.92 12.18 3.33
N PRO A 95 14.75 13.14 3.70
CA PRO A 95 15.70 13.76 2.76
C PRO A 95 16.79 12.77 2.36
N GLU A 96 17.39 12.96 1.18
CA GLU A 96 18.41 12.06 0.63
C GLU A 96 19.61 11.88 1.57
N ASN A 97 20.07 12.97 2.17
CA ASN A 97 21.14 12.91 3.17
C ASN A 97 20.73 12.11 4.42
N GLY A 98 19.45 12.19 4.83
CA GLY A 98 18.92 11.40 5.95
C GLY A 98 18.98 9.89 5.67
N VAL A 99 18.69 9.46 4.44
CA VAL A 99 18.86 8.05 4.01
C VAL A 99 20.34 7.65 4.10
N CYS A 100 21.24 8.48 3.57
CA CYS A 100 22.68 8.21 3.58
C CYS A 100 23.24 8.11 5.01
N GLU A 101 22.98 9.10 5.86
CA GLU A 101 23.46 9.13 7.24
C GLU A 101 23.00 7.95 8.08
N ILE A 102 21.72 7.58 7.93
CA ILE A 102 21.18 6.44 8.68
C ILE A 102 21.76 5.13 8.14
N LEU A 103 21.84 4.96 6.82
CA LEU A 103 22.44 3.76 6.25
C LEU A 103 23.89 3.60 6.68
N GLU A 104 24.71 4.66 6.66
CA GLU A 104 26.09 4.65 7.15
C GLU A 104 26.18 4.26 8.63
N LYS A 105 25.22 4.70 9.46
CA LYS A 105 25.12 4.26 10.87
C LYS A 105 24.87 2.76 10.95
N LEU A 106 23.90 2.22 10.16
CA LEU A 106 23.54 0.82 10.17
C LEU A 106 24.65 -0.10 9.61
N GLU A 107 25.35 0.37 8.59
CA GLU A 107 26.47 -0.39 7.97
C GLU A 107 27.64 -0.67 8.92
N LYS A 108 27.81 0.11 10.00
CA LYS A 108 28.82 -0.15 11.04
C LYS A 108 28.63 -1.51 11.71
N PHE A 109 27.40 -2.03 11.71
CA PHE A 109 27.05 -3.31 12.32
C PHE A 109 26.88 -4.44 11.31
N LYS A 110 27.26 -4.22 10.03
CA LYS A 110 27.07 -5.21 8.96
C LYS A 110 27.75 -6.54 9.24
N SER A 111 28.92 -6.54 9.89
CA SER A 111 29.65 -7.76 10.25
C SER A 111 28.88 -8.67 11.20
N GLU A 112 28.00 -8.10 12.05
CA GLU A 112 27.16 -8.84 12.97
C GLU A 112 26.10 -9.73 12.29
N PHE A 113 25.89 -9.51 10.99
CA PHE A 113 24.90 -10.21 10.15
C PHE A 113 25.52 -10.92 8.96
N SER A 114 26.81 -11.28 9.05
CA SER A 114 27.53 -11.95 7.95
C SER A 114 26.97 -13.33 7.62
N GLU A 115 26.55 -14.10 8.64
CA GLU A 115 26.00 -15.44 8.48
C GLU A 115 24.51 -15.43 8.13
N ASP A 116 23.73 -14.48 8.66
CA ASP A 116 22.31 -14.28 8.37
C ASP A 116 22.02 -12.82 7.98
N PRO A 117 22.26 -12.46 6.72
CA PRO A 117 22.13 -11.09 6.25
C PRO A 117 20.71 -10.52 6.37
N LEU A 118 20.66 -9.23 6.75
CA LEU A 118 19.45 -8.44 6.77
C LEU A 118 18.84 -8.31 5.37
N THR A 119 17.53 -8.29 5.31
CA THR A 119 16.77 -8.03 4.07
C THR A 119 16.62 -6.54 3.81
N GLU A 120 16.24 -6.19 2.60
CA GLU A 120 15.91 -4.81 2.20
C GLU A 120 14.83 -4.21 3.08
N PHE A 121 13.77 -4.97 3.35
CA PHE A 121 12.65 -4.51 4.16
C PHE A 121 13.04 -4.30 5.63
N GLU A 122 13.85 -5.18 6.21
CA GLU A 122 14.34 -5.05 7.59
C GLU A 122 15.19 -3.79 7.77
N ILE A 123 16.13 -3.52 6.86
CA ILE A 123 16.93 -2.28 6.88
C ILE A 123 16.05 -1.05 6.76
N THR A 124 15.06 -1.09 5.87
CA THR A 124 14.16 0.04 5.63
C THR A 124 13.27 0.32 6.85
N ALA A 125 12.76 -0.72 7.52
CA ALA A 125 11.98 -0.57 8.75
C ALA A 125 12.82 0.03 9.90
N VAL A 126 14.04 -0.46 10.09
CA VAL A 126 14.96 0.08 11.12
C VAL A 126 15.35 1.53 10.80
N MET A 127 15.59 1.86 9.52
CA MET A 127 15.83 3.23 9.07
C MET A 127 14.65 4.15 9.41
N ALA A 128 13.42 3.69 9.21
CA ALA A 128 12.23 4.46 9.54
C ALA A 128 12.13 4.72 11.07
N PHE A 129 12.33 3.72 11.91
CA PHE A 129 12.33 3.89 13.37
C PHE A 129 13.40 4.89 13.82
N GLU A 130 14.61 4.78 13.31
CA GLU A 130 15.69 5.72 13.62
C GLU A 130 15.35 7.14 13.17
N TYR A 131 14.82 7.31 11.97
CA TYR A 131 14.45 8.63 11.45
C TYR A 131 13.33 9.28 12.27
N PHE A 132 12.26 8.55 12.55
CA PHE A 132 11.13 9.06 13.32
C PHE A 132 11.50 9.42 14.75
N SER A 133 12.36 8.61 15.38
CA SER A 133 12.89 8.88 16.73
C SER A 133 13.76 10.12 16.74
N ARG A 134 14.74 10.25 15.83
CA ARG A 134 15.59 11.46 15.70
C ARG A 134 14.78 12.75 15.48
N LYS A 135 13.64 12.62 14.79
CA LYS A 135 12.77 13.75 14.50
C LYS A 135 11.71 14.00 15.58
N ASN A 136 11.68 13.21 16.65
CA ASN A 136 10.69 13.30 17.74
C ASN A 136 9.26 13.32 17.19
N CYS A 137 8.86 12.28 16.43
CA CYS A 137 7.49 12.11 15.98
C CYS A 137 6.57 11.85 17.17
N ASP A 138 5.40 12.52 17.21
CA ASP A 138 4.39 12.33 18.27
C ASP A 138 3.66 10.99 18.11
N VAL A 139 3.43 10.60 16.84
CA VAL A 139 2.76 9.36 16.44
C VAL A 139 3.30 8.86 15.12
N VAL A 140 3.38 7.56 14.95
CA VAL A 140 3.80 6.90 13.70
C VAL A 140 2.69 5.98 13.21
N VAL A 141 2.23 6.17 11.99
CA VAL A 141 1.39 5.22 11.27
C VAL A 141 2.30 4.25 10.54
N LEU A 142 2.23 2.97 10.92
CA LEU A 142 3.20 1.94 10.55
C LEU A 142 2.50 0.83 9.76
N GLU A 143 2.75 0.73 8.45
CA GLU A 143 2.23 -0.33 7.59
C GLU A 143 3.11 -1.56 7.68
N THR A 144 2.51 -2.77 7.84
CA THR A 144 3.23 -4.04 7.69
C THR A 144 3.58 -4.29 6.22
N GLY A 145 4.75 -4.84 5.95
CA GLY A 145 5.13 -5.26 4.61
C GLY A 145 4.34 -6.49 4.15
N MET A 146 4.38 -7.56 4.95
CA MET A 146 3.72 -8.82 4.66
C MET A 146 3.31 -9.56 5.94
N GLY A 147 2.07 -10.09 5.95
CA GLY A 147 1.57 -10.83 7.10
C GLY A 147 1.33 -9.92 8.30
N GLY A 148 2.11 -10.08 9.34
CA GLY A 148 2.06 -9.29 10.58
C GLY A 148 2.92 -9.89 11.69
N ARG A 149 2.69 -11.13 12.11
CA ARG A 149 3.33 -11.79 13.26
C ARG A 149 4.87 -11.75 13.19
N LEU A 150 5.43 -12.04 12.04
CA LEU A 150 6.89 -12.06 11.79
C LEU A 150 7.36 -10.93 10.87
N ASP A 151 6.53 -9.90 10.69
CA ASP A 151 6.90 -8.71 9.91
C ASP A 151 7.90 -7.85 10.69
N ALA A 152 8.89 -7.29 10.00
CA ALA A 152 9.94 -6.47 10.61
C ALA A 152 9.39 -5.27 11.40
N THR A 153 8.18 -4.80 11.09
CA THR A 153 7.51 -3.74 11.83
C THR A 153 6.97 -4.19 13.18
N ASN A 154 6.79 -5.50 13.40
CA ASN A 154 6.17 -6.05 14.62
C ASN A 154 7.11 -6.17 15.83
N VAL A 155 8.25 -5.50 15.78
CA VAL A 155 9.22 -5.38 16.89
C VAL A 155 8.86 -4.28 17.90
N ILE A 156 7.76 -3.58 17.68
CA ILE A 156 7.25 -2.52 18.55
C ILE A 156 6.52 -3.10 19.77
N ASP A 157 6.46 -2.31 20.84
CA ASP A 157 5.62 -2.58 22.00
C ASP A 157 4.12 -2.38 21.67
N ALA A 158 3.25 -2.33 22.69
CA ALA A 158 1.82 -2.14 22.46
C ALA A 158 1.54 -0.82 21.74
N PRO A 159 0.96 -0.85 20.51
CA PRO A 159 0.59 0.36 19.79
C PRO A 159 -0.64 1.03 20.44
N LEU A 160 -0.89 2.29 20.06
CA LEU A 160 -2.13 2.99 20.42
C LEU A 160 -3.36 2.21 19.96
N CYS A 161 -3.28 1.64 18.75
CA CYS A 161 -4.16 0.58 18.28
C CYS A 161 -3.50 -0.20 17.13
N SER A 162 -3.89 -1.48 17.00
CA SER A 162 -3.64 -2.31 15.81
C SER A 162 -4.85 -2.22 14.89
N VAL A 163 -4.61 -2.17 13.58
CA VAL A 163 -5.66 -2.13 12.55
C VAL A 163 -5.45 -3.25 11.57
N ILE A 164 -6.49 -4.04 11.29
CA ILE A 164 -6.48 -5.03 10.20
C ILE A 164 -7.54 -4.63 9.18
N THR A 165 -7.12 -4.29 7.96
CA THR A 165 -7.99 -3.70 6.92
C THR A 165 -8.88 -4.72 6.24
N THR A 166 -8.29 -5.67 5.50
CA THR A 166 -8.99 -6.80 4.87
C THR A 166 -8.18 -8.08 5.02
N ILE A 167 -8.85 -9.23 4.87
CA ILE A 167 -8.20 -10.55 4.84
C ILE A 167 -8.72 -11.33 3.63
N SER A 168 -7.82 -11.60 2.70
CA SER A 168 -8.08 -12.40 1.49
C SER A 168 -6.85 -13.19 1.11
N LEU A 169 -6.99 -14.10 0.15
CA LEU A 169 -5.87 -14.90 -0.34
C LEU A 169 -4.85 -14.02 -1.06
N ASP A 170 -3.67 -13.94 -0.49
CA ASP A 170 -2.49 -13.31 -1.07
C ASP A 170 -1.23 -13.84 -0.37
N HIS A 171 -0.09 -13.79 -1.05
CA HIS A 171 1.19 -14.29 -0.53
C HIS A 171 1.11 -15.72 0.03
N THR A 172 0.32 -16.60 -0.63
CA THR A 172 -0.01 -17.94 -0.14
C THR A 172 1.19 -18.85 0.07
N ASN A 173 2.32 -18.57 -0.59
CA ASN A 173 3.58 -19.28 -0.40
C ASN A 173 4.23 -18.99 0.97
N PHE A 174 3.87 -17.87 1.64
CA PHE A 174 4.47 -17.43 2.89
C PHE A 174 3.48 -17.40 4.05
N LEU A 175 2.23 -17.00 3.79
CA LEU A 175 1.25 -16.71 4.85
C LEU A 175 0.26 -17.86 5.09
N GLY A 176 0.26 -18.87 4.21
CA GLY A 176 -0.66 -19.99 4.30
C GLY A 176 -1.64 -20.08 3.14
N LYS A 177 -2.29 -21.24 3.01
CA LYS A 177 -3.09 -21.63 1.84
C LYS A 177 -4.59 -21.29 1.99
N ASN A 178 -5.00 -20.81 3.17
CA ASN A 178 -6.40 -20.49 3.46
C ASN A 178 -6.52 -19.21 4.29
N ILE A 179 -7.72 -18.66 4.34
CA ILE A 179 -8.05 -17.40 5.02
C ILE A 179 -7.69 -17.43 6.50
N LYS A 180 -7.84 -18.57 7.18
CA LYS A 180 -7.57 -18.69 8.63
C LYS A 180 -6.08 -18.59 8.93
N GLU A 181 -5.23 -19.22 8.11
CA GLU A 181 -3.78 -19.12 8.24
C GLU A 181 -3.30 -17.69 8.02
N ILE A 182 -3.78 -17.03 6.95
CA ILE A 182 -3.47 -15.63 6.67
C ILE A 182 -3.98 -14.71 7.79
N ALA A 183 -5.16 -14.98 8.32
CA ALA A 183 -5.72 -14.24 9.45
C ALA A 183 -4.83 -14.37 10.70
N ALA A 184 -4.35 -15.59 11.03
CA ALA A 184 -3.47 -15.83 12.16
C ALA A 184 -2.17 -15.00 12.07
N GLU A 185 -1.55 -14.95 10.88
CA GLU A 185 -0.36 -14.12 10.65
C GLU A 185 -0.63 -12.62 10.87
N LYS A 186 -1.78 -12.12 10.38
CA LYS A 186 -2.13 -10.70 10.54
C LYS A 186 -2.54 -10.35 11.98
N LEU A 187 -3.29 -11.22 12.64
CA LEU A 187 -3.66 -11.07 14.06
C LEU A 187 -2.44 -11.05 15.00
N GLY A 188 -1.29 -11.53 14.55
CA GLY A 188 -0.03 -11.48 15.28
C GLY A 188 0.52 -10.06 15.57
N ILE A 189 -0.10 -8.99 15.01
CA ILE A 189 0.25 -7.60 15.38
C ILE A 189 -0.46 -7.12 16.63
N VAL A 190 -1.46 -7.86 17.12
CA VAL A 190 -2.17 -7.50 18.37
C VAL A 190 -1.25 -7.72 19.55
N LYS A 191 -1.17 -6.74 20.44
CA LYS A 191 -0.31 -6.78 21.63
C LYS A 191 -1.19 -6.84 22.90
N PRO A 192 -0.64 -7.35 24.02
CA PRO A 192 -1.36 -7.36 25.29
C PRO A 192 -1.83 -5.97 25.72
N ASN A 193 -3.01 -5.90 26.31
CA ASN A 193 -3.61 -4.66 26.84
C ASN A 193 -3.74 -3.53 25.80
N SER A 194 -3.99 -3.87 24.53
CA SER A 194 -4.11 -2.93 23.42
C SER A 194 -5.54 -2.88 22.84
N CYS A 195 -5.70 -2.31 21.68
CA CYS A 195 -6.96 -2.29 20.94
C CYS A 195 -6.73 -2.80 19.52
N LEU A 196 -7.61 -3.68 19.03
CA LEU A 196 -7.68 -4.11 17.64
C LEU A 196 -8.89 -3.49 16.95
N ILE A 197 -8.66 -2.78 15.85
CA ILE A 197 -9.69 -2.38 14.91
C ILE A 197 -9.69 -3.40 13.76
N LEU A 198 -10.77 -4.13 13.61
CA LEU A 198 -10.96 -5.08 12.53
C LEU A 198 -11.82 -4.45 11.45
N GLY A 199 -11.32 -4.42 10.21
CA GLY A 199 -11.95 -3.75 9.07
C GLY A 199 -13.37 -4.24 8.76
N ALA A 200 -14.14 -3.41 8.12
CA ALA A 200 -15.52 -3.71 7.79
C ALA A 200 -15.65 -4.77 6.69
N GLY A 201 -16.58 -5.70 6.86
CA GLY A 201 -16.87 -6.75 5.87
C GLY A 201 -15.94 -7.97 5.93
N ILE A 202 -15.16 -8.12 6.99
CA ILE A 202 -14.32 -9.31 7.21
C ILE A 202 -15.21 -10.52 7.59
N ASP A 203 -14.80 -11.70 7.11
CA ASP A 203 -15.50 -12.97 7.31
C ASP A 203 -15.76 -13.28 8.80
N ALA A 204 -16.94 -13.84 9.10
CA ALA A 204 -17.34 -14.14 10.46
C ALA A 204 -16.37 -15.09 11.19
N SER A 205 -15.78 -16.05 10.48
CA SER A 205 -14.80 -16.99 11.07
C SER A 205 -13.53 -16.27 11.52
N VAL A 206 -13.11 -15.25 10.81
CA VAL A 206 -11.98 -14.39 11.19
C VAL A 206 -12.35 -13.48 12.36
N CYS A 207 -13.59 -12.95 12.39
CA CYS A 207 -14.09 -12.19 13.54
C CYS A 207 -14.03 -13.01 14.83
N GLU A 208 -14.41 -14.29 14.78
CA GLU A 208 -14.30 -15.20 15.93
C GLU A 208 -12.83 -15.48 16.33
N MET A 209 -11.93 -15.61 15.36
CA MET A 209 -10.49 -15.71 15.65
C MET A 209 -9.98 -14.45 16.36
N ALA A 210 -10.35 -13.28 15.84
CA ALA A 210 -9.96 -11.99 16.43
C ALA A 210 -10.48 -11.84 17.88
N LYS A 211 -11.73 -12.23 18.14
CA LYS A 211 -12.30 -12.25 19.50
C LYS A 211 -11.48 -13.11 20.46
N LYS A 212 -11.10 -14.32 20.03
CA LYS A 212 -10.27 -15.23 20.83
C LYS A 212 -8.88 -14.63 21.12
N VAL A 213 -8.22 -14.08 20.09
CA VAL A 213 -6.90 -13.44 20.23
C VAL A 213 -6.98 -12.27 21.20
N CYS A 214 -7.94 -11.37 21.02
CA CYS A 214 -8.11 -10.19 21.88
C CYS A 214 -8.43 -10.60 23.33
N LYS A 215 -9.29 -11.60 23.53
CA LYS A 215 -9.58 -12.13 24.88
C LYS A 215 -8.32 -12.66 25.56
N ASN A 216 -7.51 -13.45 24.85
CA ASN A 216 -6.28 -14.03 25.40
C ASN A 216 -5.22 -12.99 25.75
N LEU A 217 -5.21 -11.86 25.02
CA LEU A 217 -4.27 -10.75 25.21
C LEU A 217 -4.83 -9.62 26.07
N ASN A 218 -6.02 -9.79 26.67
CA ASN A 218 -6.72 -8.72 27.40
C ASN A 218 -6.81 -7.43 26.59
N SER A 219 -7.12 -7.55 25.29
CA SER A 219 -7.18 -6.44 24.34
C SER A 219 -8.62 -6.20 23.90
N ASN A 220 -8.96 -4.95 23.62
CA ASN A 220 -10.27 -4.58 23.10
C ASN A 220 -10.37 -4.90 21.61
N LEU A 221 -11.52 -5.45 21.18
CA LEU A 221 -11.85 -5.65 19.76
C LEU A 221 -12.95 -4.69 19.35
N ILE A 222 -12.71 -3.94 18.29
CA ILE A 222 -13.70 -3.09 17.63
C ILE A 222 -13.85 -3.55 16.18
N LEU A 223 -15.07 -3.90 15.80
CA LEU A 223 -15.42 -4.19 14.41
C LEU A 223 -15.81 -2.88 13.74
N ALA A 224 -15.15 -2.54 12.64
CA ALA A 224 -15.49 -1.33 11.89
C ALA A 224 -16.91 -1.46 11.29
N ASP A 225 -17.75 -0.46 11.57
CA ASP A 225 -19.15 -0.45 11.15
C ASP A 225 -19.31 0.34 9.84
N LEU A 226 -19.85 -0.33 8.81
CA LEU A 226 -20.21 0.34 7.53
C LEU A 226 -21.29 1.39 7.68
N GLY A 227 -22.09 1.34 8.75
CA GLY A 227 -23.11 2.32 9.11
C GLY A 227 -22.55 3.68 9.52
N LEU A 228 -21.26 3.77 9.90
CA LEU A 228 -20.61 5.05 10.20
C LEU A 228 -20.63 6.02 9.01
N VAL A 229 -20.70 5.50 7.78
CA VAL A 229 -20.67 6.27 6.55
C VAL A 229 -21.97 6.06 5.76
N SER A 230 -22.75 7.12 5.61
CA SER A 230 -23.97 7.12 4.78
C SER A 230 -23.79 7.98 3.53
N GLY A 231 -24.59 7.74 2.50
CA GLY A 231 -24.59 8.52 1.25
C GLY A 231 -23.26 8.48 0.49
N PHE A 232 -22.47 7.40 0.63
CA PHE A 232 -21.19 7.25 -0.08
C PHE A 232 -21.44 7.15 -1.58
N LYS A 233 -20.90 8.09 -2.35
CA LYS A 233 -21.03 8.14 -3.81
C LYS A 233 -19.83 8.86 -4.46
N PRO A 234 -19.57 8.63 -5.74
CA PRO A 234 -18.60 9.42 -6.49
C PRO A 234 -18.98 10.91 -6.54
N ALA A 235 -17.97 11.77 -6.46
CA ALA A 235 -18.08 13.22 -6.62
C ALA A 235 -17.08 13.68 -7.70
N GLY A 236 -17.34 13.28 -8.95
CA GLY A 236 -16.41 13.40 -10.07
C GLY A 236 -15.55 12.14 -10.25
N CYS A 237 -14.52 12.25 -11.08
CA CYS A 237 -13.72 11.10 -11.49
C CYS A 237 -12.68 10.64 -10.42
N ASN A 238 -12.31 11.50 -9.49
CA ASN A 238 -11.20 11.27 -8.56
C ASN A 238 -11.55 11.49 -7.08
N LYS A 239 -12.83 11.73 -6.76
CA LYS A 239 -13.30 11.99 -5.39
C LYS A 239 -14.55 11.19 -5.07
N SER A 240 -14.75 10.95 -3.79
CA SER A 240 -16.01 10.46 -3.23
C SER A 240 -16.50 11.39 -2.15
N GLU A 241 -17.83 11.53 -2.00
CA GLU A 241 -18.47 12.25 -0.91
C GLU A 241 -19.33 11.31 -0.08
N PHE A 242 -19.49 11.65 1.19
CA PHE A 242 -20.28 10.88 2.15
C PHE A 242 -20.67 11.74 3.35
N ILE A 243 -21.51 11.18 4.23
CA ILE A 243 -21.91 11.81 5.49
C ILE A 243 -21.37 10.96 6.64
N TYR A 244 -20.67 11.60 7.56
CA TYR A 244 -20.23 11.06 8.84
C TYR A 244 -20.61 12.03 9.97
N ASP A 245 -21.25 11.54 11.03
CA ASP A 245 -21.69 12.33 12.19
C ASP A 245 -22.38 13.64 11.76
N LYS A 246 -23.39 13.53 10.85
CA LYS A 246 -24.16 14.63 10.26
C LYS A 246 -23.34 15.63 9.43
N THR A 247 -22.04 15.43 9.27
CA THR A 247 -21.14 16.31 8.50
C THR A 247 -20.90 15.74 7.11
N LYS A 248 -21.06 16.57 6.07
CA LYS A 248 -20.67 16.22 4.70
C LYS A 248 -19.15 16.24 4.58
N MET A 249 -18.57 15.13 4.12
CA MET A 249 -17.14 14.93 3.94
C MET A 249 -16.82 14.57 2.50
N GLN A 250 -15.61 14.85 2.08
CA GLN A 250 -15.02 14.44 0.81
C GLN A 250 -13.68 13.75 1.03
N VAL A 251 -13.36 12.83 0.13
CA VAL A 251 -12.05 12.18 0.08
C VAL A 251 -11.58 12.07 -1.36
N SER A 252 -10.28 12.29 -1.62
CA SER A 252 -9.69 12.17 -2.95
C SER A 252 -9.36 10.71 -3.30
N LEU A 253 -10.34 9.83 -3.10
CA LEU A 253 -10.31 8.40 -3.40
C LEU A 253 -11.66 7.98 -3.97
N VAL A 254 -11.65 7.04 -4.90
CA VAL A 254 -12.86 6.52 -5.56
C VAL A 254 -12.94 5.00 -5.48
N GLY A 255 -14.15 4.47 -5.66
CA GLY A 255 -14.47 3.05 -5.60
C GLY A 255 -15.10 2.63 -4.28
N ASN A 256 -16.04 1.68 -4.36
CA ASN A 256 -16.86 1.26 -3.21
C ASN A 256 -16.02 0.65 -2.07
N HIS A 257 -14.88 0.03 -2.39
CA HIS A 257 -13.95 -0.49 -1.39
C HIS A 257 -13.39 0.60 -0.46
N GLN A 258 -13.35 1.86 -0.91
CA GLN A 258 -12.90 2.97 -0.07
C GLN A 258 -13.87 3.28 1.06
N LYS A 259 -15.17 2.97 0.91
CA LYS A 259 -16.13 3.07 2.02
C LYS A 259 -15.68 2.22 3.21
N SER A 260 -15.28 0.96 2.96
CA SER A 260 -14.78 0.08 4.03
C SER A 260 -13.48 0.62 4.67
N ASN A 261 -12.54 1.12 3.85
CA ASN A 261 -11.31 1.73 4.36
C ASN A 261 -11.60 2.96 5.23
N ILE A 262 -12.52 3.83 4.80
CA ILE A 262 -12.94 5.02 5.56
C ILE A 262 -13.59 4.62 6.88
N CYS A 263 -14.49 3.64 6.88
CA CYS A 263 -15.11 3.15 8.11
C CYS A 263 -14.07 2.59 9.09
N THR A 264 -13.06 1.90 8.57
CA THR A 264 -11.93 1.38 9.37
C THR A 264 -11.12 2.53 9.98
N VAL A 265 -10.82 3.57 9.20
CA VAL A 265 -10.14 4.79 9.68
C VAL A 265 -10.96 5.49 10.75
N LEU A 266 -12.25 5.73 10.50
CA LEU A 266 -13.14 6.41 11.45
C LEU A 266 -13.27 5.62 12.77
N SER A 267 -13.33 4.29 12.69
CA SER A 267 -13.34 3.44 13.89
C SER A 267 -12.04 3.57 14.70
N ALA A 268 -10.89 3.61 14.05
CA ALA A 268 -9.60 3.83 14.72
C ALA A 268 -9.53 5.24 15.36
N LEU A 269 -9.96 6.26 14.62
CA LEU A 269 -9.98 7.64 15.13
C LEU A 269 -10.94 7.82 16.31
N ASN A 270 -12.08 7.12 16.34
CA ASN A 270 -13.00 7.17 17.47
C ASN A 270 -12.37 6.63 18.77
N VAL A 271 -11.54 5.59 18.67
CA VAL A 271 -10.77 5.07 19.83
C VAL A 271 -9.74 6.09 20.29
N LEU A 272 -9.11 6.78 19.36
CA LEU A 272 -8.00 7.69 19.64
C LEU A 272 -8.47 9.14 19.88
N LYS A 273 -9.78 9.41 19.78
CA LYS A 273 -10.37 10.75 19.75
C LYS A 273 -9.88 11.65 20.89
N ASN A 274 -9.92 11.14 22.11
CA ASN A 274 -9.55 11.91 23.31
C ASN A 274 -8.03 12.03 23.48
N SER A 275 -7.29 10.96 23.19
CA SER A 275 -5.82 10.93 23.38
C SER A 275 -5.05 11.75 22.36
N LEU A 276 -5.63 11.96 21.16
CA LEU A 276 -5.00 12.69 20.05
C LEU A 276 -5.79 13.94 19.62
N ASN A 277 -6.75 14.42 20.45
CA ASN A 277 -7.53 15.65 20.19
C ASN A 277 -8.16 15.71 18.80
N ILE A 278 -8.78 14.61 18.36
CA ILE A 278 -9.34 14.45 17.03
C ILE A 278 -10.75 15.06 16.99
N THR A 279 -11.00 15.99 16.06
CA THR A 279 -12.32 16.61 15.83
C THR A 279 -12.83 16.30 14.43
N ASN A 280 -14.15 16.43 14.19
CA ASN A 280 -14.74 16.19 12.89
C ASN A 280 -14.19 17.14 11.81
N ASP A 281 -13.89 18.39 12.14
CA ASP A 281 -13.28 19.35 11.20
C ASP A 281 -11.87 18.90 10.78
N LYS A 282 -11.08 18.34 11.71
CA LYS A 282 -9.77 17.78 11.42
C LYS A 282 -9.84 16.52 10.57
N ILE A 283 -10.80 15.65 10.86
CA ILE A 283 -11.09 14.47 10.01
C ILE A 283 -11.43 14.93 8.58
N LYS A 284 -12.35 15.90 8.44
CA LYS A 284 -12.73 16.45 7.15
C LYS A 284 -11.54 17.02 6.39
N SER A 285 -10.78 17.92 7.03
CA SER A 285 -9.58 18.54 6.42
C SER A 285 -8.55 17.51 5.99
N GLY A 286 -8.28 16.50 6.83
CA GLY A 286 -7.31 15.45 6.51
C GLY A 286 -7.74 14.55 5.35
N LEU A 287 -9.03 14.18 5.28
CA LEU A 287 -9.56 13.39 4.17
C LEU A 287 -9.57 14.15 2.84
N GLU A 288 -9.88 15.45 2.85
CA GLU A 288 -9.84 16.30 1.65
C GLU A 288 -8.42 16.46 1.09
N LYS A 289 -7.41 16.51 1.96
CA LYS A 289 -6.00 16.71 1.60
C LYS A 289 -5.23 15.44 1.29
N VAL A 290 -5.79 14.26 1.60
CA VAL A 290 -5.10 13.00 1.37
C VAL A 290 -4.83 12.78 -0.13
N LYS A 291 -3.60 12.41 -0.46
CA LYS A 291 -3.17 12.06 -1.82
C LYS A 291 -2.53 10.69 -1.80
N ILE A 292 -3.08 9.78 -2.58
CA ILE A 292 -2.57 8.40 -2.68
C ILE A 292 -2.30 8.09 -4.15
N ARG A 293 -1.06 7.74 -4.44
CA ARG A 293 -0.65 7.37 -5.80
C ARG A 293 -1.09 5.95 -6.14
N CYS A 294 -1.36 5.71 -7.41
CA CYS A 294 -1.67 4.39 -7.96
C CYS A 294 -2.87 3.70 -7.30
N ARG A 295 -3.89 4.48 -6.91
CA ARG A 295 -5.19 4.01 -6.46
C ARG A 295 -6.28 4.73 -7.25
N ILE A 296 -6.54 4.24 -8.48
CA ILE A 296 -7.39 4.90 -9.47
C ILE A 296 -6.87 6.34 -9.66
N GLU A 297 -5.58 6.48 -9.85
CA GLU A 297 -4.91 7.76 -10.07
C GLU A 297 -5.07 8.18 -11.53
N ILE A 298 -5.66 9.35 -11.77
CA ILE A 298 -5.80 9.91 -13.11
C ILE A 298 -4.52 10.65 -13.48
N LEU A 299 -3.85 10.20 -14.54
CA LEU A 299 -2.68 10.88 -15.12
C LEU A 299 -3.07 11.88 -16.21
N ASN A 300 -4.12 11.58 -16.97
CA ASN A 300 -4.62 12.41 -18.05
C ASN A 300 -6.13 12.27 -18.18
N ASN A 301 -6.81 13.33 -18.60
CA ASN A 301 -8.27 13.34 -18.73
C ASN A 301 -8.75 13.05 -20.16
N TYR A 302 -7.99 13.43 -21.18
CA TYR A 302 -8.37 13.31 -22.60
C TYR A 302 -7.13 12.97 -23.47
N PRO A 303 -6.95 11.72 -23.92
CA PRO A 303 -7.69 10.52 -23.50
C PRO A 303 -7.51 10.23 -22.01
N LEU A 304 -8.49 9.56 -21.40
CA LEU A 304 -8.43 9.23 -19.98
C LEU A 304 -7.32 8.20 -19.73
N VAL A 305 -6.37 8.49 -18.83
CA VAL A 305 -5.33 7.54 -18.43
C VAL A 305 -5.36 7.37 -16.91
N ILE A 306 -5.58 6.12 -16.48
CA ILE A 306 -5.70 5.76 -15.07
C ILE A 306 -4.62 4.74 -14.69
N LEU A 307 -3.98 4.98 -13.54
CA LEU A 307 -3.08 4.04 -12.88
C LEU A 307 -3.75 3.40 -11.68
N ASP A 308 -3.68 2.07 -11.58
CA ASP A 308 -4.11 1.35 -10.39
C ASP A 308 -3.19 0.16 -10.09
N ALA A 309 -2.70 0.06 -8.86
CA ALA A 309 -1.77 -1.00 -8.44
C ALA A 309 -2.47 -2.29 -7.99
N SER A 310 -3.68 -2.58 -8.47
CA SER A 310 -4.37 -3.85 -8.22
C SER A 310 -3.57 -5.03 -8.78
N HIS A 311 -3.36 -6.06 -7.95
CA HIS A 311 -2.44 -7.16 -8.24
C HIS A 311 -2.87 -8.51 -7.64
N ASN A 312 -4.09 -8.59 -7.15
CA ASN A 312 -4.74 -9.83 -6.68
C ASN A 312 -6.24 -9.79 -7.01
N PRO A 313 -6.95 -10.93 -6.99
CA PRO A 313 -8.37 -10.99 -7.39
C PRO A 313 -9.28 -9.98 -6.68
N GLU A 314 -9.11 -9.77 -5.35
CA GLU A 314 -9.93 -8.82 -4.59
C GLU A 314 -9.72 -7.38 -5.07
N SER A 315 -8.46 -6.95 -5.24
CA SER A 315 -8.15 -5.60 -5.71
C SER A 315 -8.57 -5.39 -7.17
N VAL A 316 -8.42 -6.40 -8.02
CA VAL A 316 -8.90 -6.38 -9.41
C VAL A 316 -10.42 -6.32 -9.47
N GLN A 317 -11.14 -7.02 -8.56
CA GLN A 317 -12.60 -6.92 -8.44
C GLN A 317 -13.05 -5.49 -8.09
N ALA A 318 -12.30 -4.81 -7.21
CA ALA A 318 -12.55 -3.41 -6.86
C ALA A 318 -12.37 -2.47 -8.07
N LEU A 319 -11.30 -2.65 -8.85
CA LEU A 319 -11.06 -1.91 -10.09
C LEU A 319 -12.13 -2.18 -11.14
N ALA A 320 -12.50 -3.44 -11.36
CA ALA A 320 -13.57 -3.82 -12.28
C ALA A 320 -14.93 -3.19 -11.88
N GLY A 321 -15.23 -3.14 -10.59
CA GLY A 321 -16.39 -2.46 -10.05
C GLY A 321 -16.37 -0.94 -10.34
N PHE A 322 -15.22 -0.30 -10.17
CA PHE A 322 -15.06 1.12 -10.54
C PHE A 322 -15.30 1.35 -12.04
N ILE A 323 -14.68 0.55 -12.91
CA ILE A 323 -14.84 0.64 -14.37
C ILE A 323 -16.32 0.52 -14.75
N LYS A 324 -16.99 -0.53 -14.28
CA LYS A 324 -18.41 -0.81 -14.58
C LYS A 324 -19.34 0.29 -14.10
N ASN A 325 -19.03 0.98 -13.02
CA ASN A 325 -19.90 2.02 -12.46
C ASN A 325 -19.63 3.40 -13.05
N ASN A 326 -18.39 3.72 -13.42
CA ASN A 326 -17.99 5.09 -13.74
C ASN A 326 -17.53 5.29 -15.20
N LEU A 327 -17.20 4.22 -15.94
CA LEU A 327 -16.59 4.31 -17.27
C LEU A 327 -17.41 3.55 -18.35
N LYS A 328 -18.70 3.35 -18.16
CA LYS A 328 -19.58 2.54 -19.04
C LYS A 328 -19.58 2.95 -20.50
N ASN A 329 -19.40 4.24 -20.78
CA ASN A 329 -19.52 4.81 -22.12
C ASN A 329 -18.15 5.08 -22.78
N LYS A 330 -17.07 4.48 -22.28
CA LYS A 330 -15.73 4.63 -22.84
C LYS A 330 -15.24 3.31 -23.42
N ASN A 331 -14.59 3.38 -24.58
CA ASN A 331 -13.79 2.28 -25.09
C ASN A 331 -12.51 2.22 -24.29
N LEU A 332 -12.29 1.11 -23.57
CA LEU A 332 -11.17 0.97 -22.67
C LEU A 332 -10.11 0.02 -23.20
N THR A 333 -8.87 0.48 -23.18
CA THR A 333 -7.68 -0.34 -23.39
C THR A 333 -7.03 -0.64 -22.03
N ALA A 334 -6.59 -1.88 -21.83
CA ALA A 334 -5.76 -2.27 -20.70
C ALA A 334 -4.27 -2.27 -21.08
N LEU A 335 -3.40 -1.72 -20.23
CA LEU A 335 -1.98 -2.09 -20.18
C LEU A 335 -1.76 -2.90 -18.91
N PHE A 336 -1.43 -4.17 -19.07
CA PHE A 336 -1.46 -5.14 -17.98
C PHE A 336 -0.17 -5.95 -17.87
N GLY A 337 0.35 -6.09 -16.64
CA GLY A 337 1.42 -7.01 -16.31
C GLY A 337 1.41 -7.34 -14.83
N MET A 338 1.53 -8.64 -14.50
CA MET A 338 1.40 -9.17 -13.15
C MET A 338 2.56 -10.11 -12.82
N PHE A 339 2.82 -10.32 -11.53
CA PHE A 339 3.85 -11.26 -11.08
C PHE A 339 3.37 -12.72 -11.21
N SER A 340 4.31 -13.63 -11.45
CA SER A 340 4.06 -15.06 -11.65
C SER A 340 3.54 -15.78 -10.40
N ASP A 341 3.80 -15.22 -9.22
CA ASP A 341 3.34 -15.74 -7.93
C ASP A 341 1.91 -15.28 -7.55
N LYS A 342 1.25 -14.52 -8.43
CA LYS A 342 -0.13 -14.04 -8.25
C LYS A 342 -1.14 -14.85 -9.05
N ASP A 343 -2.40 -14.81 -8.62
CA ASP A 343 -3.50 -15.46 -9.34
C ASP A 343 -3.96 -14.64 -10.54
N VAL A 344 -3.20 -14.76 -11.62
CA VAL A 344 -3.42 -14.04 -12.88
C VAL A 344 -4.70 -14.50 -13.57
N ASP A 345 -4.98 -15.80 -13.55
CA ASP A 345 -6.14 -16.38 -14.26
C ASP A 345 -7.45 -15.87 -13.67
N THR A 346 -7.61 -15.95 -12.34
CA THR A 346 -8.81 -15.41 -11.66
C THR A 346 -8.90 -13.89 -11.84
N SER A 347 -7.79 -13.16 -11.77
CA SER A 347 -7.77 -11.72 -11.98
C SER A 347 -8.26 -11.32 -13.36
N LEU A 348 -7.77 -11.97 -14.42
CA LEU A 348 -8.21 -11.71 -15.79
C LEU A 348 -9.64 -12.19 -16.09
N LYS A 349 -10.11 -13.27 -15.45
CA LYS A 349 -11.51 -13.69 -15.50
C LYS A 349 -12.46 -12.61 -14.99
N ILE A 350 -12.06 -11.88 -13.96
CA ILE A 350 -12.87 -10.79 -13.35
C ILE A 350 -12.96 -9.56 -14.25
N ILE A 351 -11.83 -9.16 -14.87
CA ILE A 351 -11.72 -7.83 -15.47
C ILE A 351 -11.52 -7.85 -17.01
N GLY A 352 -11.13 -8.98 -17.58
CA GLY A 352 -10.76 -9.05 -19.00
C GLY A 352 -11.83 -8.54 -19.97
N ASN A 353 -13.11 -8.82 -19.66
CA ASN A 353 -14.25 -8.35 -20.45
C ASN A 353 -14.62 -6.86 -20.25
N CYS A 354 -13.93 -6.14 -19.37
CA CYS A 354 -14.11 -4.71 -19.22
C CYS A 354 -13.37 -3.90 -20.29
N PHE A 355 -12.52 -4.55 -21.10
CA PHE A 355 -11.66 -3.88 -22.07
C PHE A 355 -11.97 -4.34 -23.50
N GLU A 356 -11.98 -3.40 -24.41
CA GLU A 356 -12.04 -3.70 -25.85
C GLU A 356 -10.71 -4.30 -26.34
N LYS A 357 -9.59 -3.82 -25.79
CA LYS A 357 -8.23 -4.21 -26.13
C LYS A 357 -7.39 -4.42 -24.87
N MET A 358 -6.54 -5.43 -24.89
CA MET A 358 -5.54 -5.65 -23.84
C MET A 358 -4.13 -5.67 -24.44
N VAL A 359 -3.24 -4.86 -23.87
CA VAL A 359 -1.82 -4.86 -24.14
C VAL A 359 -1.14 -5.48 -22.92
N VAL A 360 -0.54 -6.66 -23.09
CA VAL A 360 0.20 -7.33 -22.02
C VAL A 360 1.68 -7.05 -22.15
N VAL A 361 2.30 -6.72 -21.00
CA VAL A 361 3.71 -6.30 -20.90
C VAL A 361 4.39 -6.96 -19.70
N GLN A 362 5.72 -6.97 -19.73
CA GLN A 362 6.55 -7.42 -18.63
C GLN A 362 7.33 -6.24 -18.05
N SER A 363 7.36 -6.11 -16.70
CA SER A 363 8.24 -5.15 -16.03
C SER A 363 9.62 -5.76 -15.80
N ASP A 364 10.60 -4.92 -15.45
CA ASP A 364 11.99 -5.32 -15.17
C ASP A 364 12.15 -6.19 -13.91
N ASN A 365 11.06 -6.41 -13.17
CA ASN A 365 11.10 -7.17 -11.93
C ASN A 365 11.27 -8.67 -12.23
N PRO A 366 12.21 -9.38 -11.56
CA PRO A 366 12.45 -10.82 -11.77
C PRO A 366 11.22 -11.71 -11.51
N ARG A 367 10.24 -11.21 -10.72
CA ARG A 367 8.98 -11.92 -10.44
C ARG A 367 7.93 -11.72 -11.53
N ALA A 368 8.17 -10.82 -12.50
CA ALA A 368 7.20 -10.55 -13.56
C ALA A 368 6.92 -11.82 -14.38
N MET A 369 5.64 -12.08 -14.65
CA MET A 369 5.27 -13.18 -15.54
C MET A 369 5.69 -12.86 -16.97
N GLU A 370 6.28 -13.84 -17.65
CA GLU A 370 6.66 -13.71 -19.06
C GLU A 370 5.47 -13.34 -19.94
N VAL A 371 5.68 -12.44 -20.87
CA VAL A 371 4.65 -11.91 -21.78
C VAL A 371 3.90 -13.03 -22.53
N LYS A 372 4.62 -14.06 -22.97
CA LYS A 372 4.04 -15.22 -23.66
C LYS A 372 2.99 -15.95 -22.80
N ASN A 373 3.29 -16.14 -21.52
CA ASN A 373 2.38 -16.79 -20.56
C ASN A 373 1.19 -15.88 -20.24
N LEU A 374 1.44 -14.58 -20.04
CA LEU A 374 0.38 -13.58 -19.84
C LEU A 374 -0.59 -13.53 -21.02
N LYS A 375 -0.08 -13.50 -22.27
CA LYS A 375 -0.90 -13.51 -23.48
C LYS A 375 -1.78 -14.75 -23.56
N LYS A 376 -1.22 -15.92 -23.23
CA LYS A 376 -1.97 -17.19 -23.25
C LYS A 376 -3.15 -17.14 -22.29
N ILE A 377 -2.97 -16.58 -21.09
CA ILE A 377 -4.04 -16.46 -20.10
C ILE A 377 -5.04 -15.39 -20.54
N ALA A 378 -4.57 -14.21 -20.96
CA ALA A 378 -5.41 -13.08 -21.37
C ALA A 378 -6.34 -13.44 -22.54
N ASN A 379 -5.89 -14.25 -23.52
CA ASN A 379 -6.68 -14.72 -24.66
C ASN A 379 -7.90 -15.57 -24.24
N LYS A 380 -7.96 -16.11 -23.02
CA LYS A 380 -9.16 -16.79 -22.51
C LYS A 380 -10.30 -15.81 -22.21
N TYR A 381 -9.98 -14.54 -21.92
CA TYR A 381 -10.91 -13.57 -21.36
C TYR A 381 -11.06 -12.30 -22.20
N ASN A 382 -10.20 -12.12 -23.21
CA ASN A 382 -10.29 -11.03 -24.17
C ASN A 382 -9.84 -11.51 -25.56
N LYS A 383 -10.59 -11.13 -26.59
CA LYS A 383 -10.32 -11.57 -27.98
C LYS A 383 -9.27 -10.71 -28.70
N ASN A 384 -8.94 -9.55 -28.14
CA ASN A 384 -8.08 -8.54 -28.77
C ASN A 384 -6.85 -8.26 -27.89
N VAL A 385 -5.90 -9.24 -27.84
CA VAL A 385 -4.73 -9.21 -26.97
C VAL A 385 -3.45 -9.03 -27.76
N PHE A 386 -2.75 -7.94 -27.49
CA PHE A 386 -1.41 -7.61 -28.01
C PHE A 386 -0.37 -7.88 -26.92
N ALA A 387 0.83 -8.29 -27.31
CA ALA A 387 1.89 -8.65 -26.38
C ALA A 387 3.21 -8.00 -26.81
N TYR A 388 3.86 -7.33 -25.87
CA TYR A 388 5.12 -6.63 -26.07
C TYR A 388 6.13 -7.03 -25.00
N GLU A 389 7.28 -7.55 -25.41
CA GLU A 389 8.40 -7.83 -24.49
C GLU A 389 9.05 -6.53 -24.02
N ASN A 390 9.17 -5.56 -24.92
CA ASN A 390 9.61 -4.21 -24.55
C ASN A 390 8.43 -3.42 -23.97
N PHE A 391 8.57 -3.01 -22.71
CA PHE A 391 7.52 -2.29 -21.98
C PHE A 391 7.19 -0.94 -22.63
N GLU A 392 8.21 -0.18 -23.06
CA GLU A 392 8.03 1.15 -23.66
C GLU A 392 7.28 1.07 -24.98
N GLU A 393 7.60 0.08 -25.82
CA GLU A 393 6.87 -0.17 -27.08
C GLU A 393 5.40 -0.52 -26.81
N GLY A 394 5.14 -1.38 -25.80
CA GLY A 394 3.78 -1.73 -25.40
C GLY A 394 2.99 -0.52 -24.88
N LEU A 395 3.62 0.34 -24.08
CA LEU A 395 3.00 1.57 -23.61
C LEU A 395 2.73 2.56 -24.76
N LYS A 396 3.69 2.77 -25.67
CA LYS A 396 3.52 3.62 -26.86
C LYS A 396 2.39 3.12 -27.74
N PHE A 397 2.32 1.81 -28.00
CA PHE A 397 1.23 1.21 -28.77
C PHE A 397 -0.13 1.42 -28.08
N ALA A 398 -0.22 1.19 -26.76
CA ALA A 398 -1.46 1.41 -26.02
C ALA A 398 -1.94 2.86 -26.14
N ILE A 399 -1.03 3.84 -26.02
CA ILE A 399 -1.35 5.27 -26.08
C ILE A 399 -1.72 5.69 -27.52
N SER A 400 -0.92 5.32 -28.52
CA SER A 400 -1.12 5.74 -29.91
C SER A 400 -2.42 5.20 -30.54
N SER A 401 -3.00 4.18 -29.92
CA SER A 401 -4.24 3.55 -30.36
C SER A 401 -5.51 4.18 -29.75
N LEU A 402 -5.38 5.26 -28.98
CA LEU A 402 -6.50 5.92 -28.27
C LEU A 402 -6.99 7.14 -29.07
N SER A 403 -8.31 7.33 -29.12
CA SER A 403 -8.95 8.61 -29.41
C SER A 403 -9.14 9.41 -28.12
N GLU A 404 -9.48 10.71 -28.23
CA GLU A 404 -9.74 11.56 -27.05
C GLU A 404 -10.87 11.05 -26.14
N SER A 405 -11.85 10.34 -26.71
CA SER A 405 -12.99 9.77 -25.98
C SER A 405 -12.65 8.47 -25.25
N ASP A 406 -11.55 7.80 -25.60
CA ASP A 406 -11.14 6.50 -25.07
C ASP A 406 -10.48 6.59 -23.69
N GLY A 407 -10.18 5.43 -23.12
CA GLY A 407 -9.47 5.35 -21.87
C GLY A 407 -8.42 4.23 -21.84
N LEU A 408 -7.32 4.49 -21.15
CA LEU A 408 -6.26 3.54 -20.84
C LEU A 408 -6.23 3.27 -19.34
N ILE A 409 -6.34 2.01 -18.97
CA ILE A 409 -6.19 1.56 -17.59
C ILE A 409 -4.89 0.76 -17.48
N ILE A 410 -3.97 1.23 -16.65
CA ILE A 410 -2.66 0.60 -16.43
C ILE A 410 -2.68 -0.05 -15.06
N PHE A 411 -2.54 -1.40 -15.01
CA PHE A 411 -2.68 -2.14 -13.75
C PHE A 411 -1.95 -3.49 -13.76
N GLY A 412 -1.98 -4.19 -12.60
CA GLY A 412 -1.52 -5.57 -12.42
C GLY A 412 -0.33 -5.72 -11.48
N SER A 413 0.49 -4.70 -11.30
CA SER A 413 1.54 -4.66 -10.29
C SER A 413 2.04 -3.24 -10.02
N PHE A 414 2.63 -3.01 -8.86
CA PHE A 414 3.31 -1.74 -8.57
C PHE A 414 4.45 -1.44 -9.55
N SER A 415 5.21 -2.46 -10.00
CA SER A 415 6.31 -2.24 -10.94
C SER A 415 5.82 -1.81 -12.33
N VAL A 416 4.73 -2.38 -12.82
CA VAL A 416 4.11 -1.96 -14.10
C VAL A 416 3.64 -0.50 -14.00
N VAL A 417 2.93 -0.16 -12.94
CA VAL A 417 2.39 1.19 -12.75
C VAL A 417 3.49 2.22 -12.55
N SER A 418 4.54 1.87 -11.78
CA SER A 418 5.72 2.72 -11.58
C SER A 418 6.44 2.99 -12.91
N LEU A 419 6.70 1.95 -13.70
CA LEU A 419 7.40 2.07 -14.97
C LEU A 419 6.58 2.89 -15.98
N ALA A 420 5.28 2.60 -16.09
CA ALA A 420 4.37 3.36 -16.92
C ALA A 420 4.34 4.85 -16.53
N LYS A 421 4.29 5.16 -15.24
CA LYS A 421 4.29 6.54 -14.75
C LYS A 421 5.58 7.28 -15.09
N LYS A 422 6.74 6.62 -15.00
CA LYS A 422 8.04 7.20 -15.39
C LYS A 422 8.10 7.54 -16.86
N LEU A 423 7.62 6.61 -17.71
CA LEU A 423 7.71 6.74 -19.16
C LEU A 423 6.61 7.64 -19.74
N PHE A 424 5.44 7.71 -19.09
CA PHE A 424 4.29 8.45 -19.61
C PHE A 424 4.62 9.90 -19.94
N PHE A 425 5.33 10.60 -19.08
CA PHE A 425 5.72 11.99 -19.29
C PHE A 425 6.92 12.19 -20.23
N SER A 426 7.57 11.11 -20.66
CA SER A 426 8.64 11.16 -21.67
C SER A 426 8.14 10.90 -23.11
N ILE A 427 6.84 10.57 -23.26
CA ILE A 427 6.24 10.34 -24.58
C ILE A 427 5.69 11.66 -25.12
N ASP A 428 6.19 12.12 -26.29
CA ASP A 428 5.96 13.44 -26.89
C ASP A 428 4.48 13.82 -27.13
N ASN A 429 3.54 12.90 -27.00
CA ASN A 429 2.11 13.11 -27.28
C ASN A 429 1.29 13.63 -26.08
N PHE A 430 1.90 13.84 -24.91
CA PHE A 430 1.21 14.35 -23.74
C PHE A 430 1.97 15.54 -23.14
N PRO A 431 1.44 16.77 -23.26
CA PRO A 431 2.05 17.93 -22.61
C PRO A 431 2.06 17.74 -21.08
N PRO A 432 3.10 18.22 -20.38
CA PRO A 432 3.11 18.23 -18.92
C PRO A 432 1.92 19.04 -18.40
N MET A 433 1.20 18.46 -17.40
CA MET A 433 0.13 19.17 -16.69
C MET A 433 0.67 20.32 -15.87
#